data_26a695a450a42ece8c5bc930b8bea5c3
#
_entry.id   26a695a450a42ece8c5bc930b8bea5c3
#
_cell.length_a   1.000
_cell.length_b   1.000
_cell.length_c   1.000
_cell.angle_alpha   90.00
_cell.angle_beta   90.00
_cell.angle_gamma   90.00
#
_symmetry.space_group_name_H-M   'P 1'
#
loop_
_entity.id
_entity.type
_entity.pdbx_description
1 polymer ?
#
loop_
_entity_poly.entity_id
_entity_poly.type
_entity_poly.pdbx_seq_one_letter_code
_entity_poly.pdbx_strand_id
1 'polypeptide(L)'
;MKKFDSHTYLYIAAAGIVLILALVVIYMLTPVSKADVTQYVYIDDDDTQDSVIAKVGAIGHTAGMTGLTTLIRHSNYGERIRTGRYAIEPNEGAFVVFRHLKQGRQTSMMLTIPEVRTMDRLAGVLGRKLMLDSATIATALYDQEACQKLGYDTCTIAALFVPNSYDIYWNISLDKLLLRMQREHDRFWKGDREQKAAQMQLTPNEVCTLASIIDEETANNAEKPMIAGMYLNRLHEPMPLQADPTIKFALKQFELKRIYNKLLDVNSPYNTYRNEGLPPGPIKIASIKGIDAVLNYVRHDYLYMCAKEDFSGTHNFARTYQEHLKNAARYSKALNERNIK
;
A
#
# COMPACT_ATOMS: atom_id res chain seq x y z
N MET A 1 -64.76 46.34 -2.83
CA MET A 1 -63.94 45.15 -2.80
C MET A 1 -64.81 43.98 -3.22
N LYS A 2 -64.50 43.40 -4.41
CA LYS A 2 -65.15 42.13 -4.85
C LYS A 2 -64.75 40.99 -3.91
N LYS A 3 -65.72 40.45 -3.19
CA LYS A 3 -65.48 39.18 -2.47
C LYS A 3 -65.31 38.02 -3.50
N PHE A 4 -64.18 37.39 -3.48
CA PHE A 4 -63.97 36.20 -4.31
C PHE A 4 -64.87 35.08 -3.79
N ASP A 5 -65.41 34.27 -4.68
CA ASP A 5 -66.18 33.06 -4.39
C ASP A 5 -65.29 32.00 -3.68
N SER A 6 -65.88 31.18 -2.84
CA SER A 6 -65.18 30.12 -2.06
C SER A 6 -64.35 29.18 -2.95
N HIS A 7 -64.81 28.93 -4.16
CA HIS A 7 -64.06 28.12 -5.16
C HIS A 7 -62.78 28.83 -5.62
N THR A 8 -62.77 30.14 -5.74
CA THR A 8 -61.58 30.94 -6.10
C THR A 8 -60.53 30.84 -5.03
N TYR A 9 -60.90 30.89 -3.75
CA TYR A 9 -59.93 30.68 -2.65
C TYR A 9 -59.34 29.29 -2.62
N LEU A 10 -60.17 28.27 -2.93
CA LEU A 10 -59.71 26.88 -3.04
C LEU A 10 -58.68 26.68 -4.18
N TYR A 11 -58.93 27.28 -5.35
CA TYR A 11 -57.98 27.23 -6.49
C TYR A 11 -56.68 27.98 -6.19
N ILE A 12 -56.72 29.13 -5.52
CA ILE A 12 -55.52 29.85 -5.11
C ILE A 12 -54.70 29.01 -4.10
N ALA A 13 -55.35 28.40 -3.13
CA ALA A 13 -54.69 27.52 -2.15
C ALA A 13 -54.06 26.29 -2.83
N ALA A 14 -54.78 25.65 -3.73
CA ALA A 14 -54.27 24.51 -4.49
C ALA A 14 -53.08 24.89 -5.38
N ALA A 15 -53.14 26.01 -6.09
CA ALA A 15 -52.03 26.56 -6.89
C ALA A 15 -50.80 26.88 -6.00
N GLY A 16 -51.02 27.47 -4.81
CA GLY A 16 -49.96 27.70 -3.83
C GLY A 16 -49.27 26.42 -3.34
N ILE A 17 -50.05 25.38 -3.04
CA ILE A 17 -49.52 24.08 -2.66
C ILE A 17 -48.70 23.46 -3.79
N VAL A 18 -49.19 23.46 -5.01
CA VAL A 18 -48.47 22.95 -6.19
C VAL A 18 -47.16 23.71 -6.39
N LEU A 19 -47.19 25.05 -6.27
CA LEU A 19 -45.96 25.85 -6.39
C LEU A 19 -44.92 25.50 -5.30
N ILE A 20 -45.35 25.35 -4.06
CA ILE A 20 -44.48 24.95 -2.95
C ILE A 20 -43.89 23.55 -3.21
N LEU A 21 -44.70 22.59 -3.63
CA LEU A 21 -44.22 21.25 -3.98
C LEU A 21 -43.21 21.29 -5.16
N ALA A 22 -43.48 22.09 -6.19
CA ALA A 22 -42.55 22.25 -7.29
C ALA A 22 -41.22 22.87 -6.83
N LEU A 23 -41.23 23.88 -5.96
CA LEU A 23 -40.02 24.46 -5.38
C LEU A 23 -39.23 23.45 -4.55
N VAL A 24 -39.90 22.66 -3.72
CA VAL A 24 -39.28 21.58 -2.94
C VAL A 24 -38.60 20.55 -3.88
N VAL A 25 -39.29 20.13 -4.91
CA VAL A 25 -38.71 19.17 -5.91
C VAL A 25 -37.50 19.80 -6.60
N ILE A 26 -37.56 21.07 -7.00
CA ILE A 26 -36.41 21.76 -7.64
C ILE A 26 -35.20 21.75 -6.66
N TYR A 27 -35.38 22.14 -5.41
CA TYR A 27 -34.31 22.12 -4.41
C TYR A 27 -33.74 20.74 -4.16
N MET A 28 -34.55 19.68 -4.19
CA MET A 28 -34.12 18.30 -3.99
C MET A 28 -33.31 17.76 -5.19
N LEU A 29 -33.63 18.23 -6.40
CA LEU A 29 -33.00 17.80 -7.64
C LEU A 29 -31.81 18.67 -8.03
N THR A 30 -31.65 19.86 -7.44
CA THR A 30 -30.53 20.76 -7.75
C THR A 30 -29.20 20.09 -7.42
N PRO A 31 -28.22 20.08 -8.35
CA PRO A 31 -26.90 19.51 -8.12
C PRO A 31 -26.21 20.11 -6.90
N VAL A 32 -25.56 19.24 -6.12
CA VAL A 32 -24.80 19.68 -4.93
C VAL A 32 -23.41 20.15 -5.32
N SER A 33 -22.70 19.42 -6.19
CA SER A 33 -21.32 19.72 -6.59
C SER A 33 -21.23 20.96 -7.49
N LYS A 34 -20.17 21.76 -7.29
CA LYS A 34 -19.77 22.85 -8.21
C LYS A 34 -18.87 22.35 -9.35
N ALA A 35 -18.24 21.21 -9.19
CA ALA A 35 -17.25 20.70 -10.10
C ALA A 35 -17.89 19.85 -11.21
N ASP A 36 -17.27 19.86 -12.37
CA ASP A 36 -17.65 19.01 -13.53
C ASP A 36 -17.07 17.59 -13.42
N VAL A 37 -16.42 17.26 -12.29
CA VAL A 37 -15.84 15.96 -12.00
C VAL A 37 -16.28 15.48 -10.61
N THR A 38 -16.30 14.16 -10.41
CA THR A 38 -16.61 13.56 -9.12
C THR A 38 -15.74 14.14 -8.02
N GLN A 39 -16.36 14.63 -6.96
CA GLN A 39 -15.69 15.08 -5.75
C GLN A 39 -15.86 14.03 -4.64
N TYR A 40 -14.93 14.02 -3.69
CA TYR A 40 -14.98 13.05 -2.58
C TYR A 40 -14.99 13.77 -1.25
N VAL A 41 -15.93 13.39 -0.40
CA VAL A 41 -16.03 13.86 0.98
C VAL A 41 -15.68 12.72 1.92
N TYR A 42 -14.84 13.01 2.91
CA TYR A 42 -14.37 12.07 3.93
C TYR A 42 -15.05 12.41 5.26
N ILE A 43 -15.81 11.46 5.79
CA ILE A 43 -16.51 11.58 7.07
C ILE A 43 -15.87 10.60 8.04
N ASP A 44 -15.33 11.11 9.13
CA ASP A 44 -14.60 10.38 10.17
C ASP A 44 -15.43 10.25 11.48
N ASP A 45 -14.79 9.67 12.52
CA ASP A 45 -15.48 9.29 13.75
C ASP A 45 -15.87 10.48 14.62
N ASP A 46 -15.19 11.64 14.47
CA ASP A 46 -15.44 12.85 15.23
C ASP A 46 -16.35 13.86 14.50
N ASP A 47 -16.81 13.49 13.28
CA ASP A 47 -17.69 14.34 12.53
C ASP A 47 -19.06 14.50 13.19
N THR A 48 -19.48 15.75 13.28
CA THR A 48 -20.82 16.16 13.65
C THR A 48 -21.67 16.45 12.41
N GLN A 49 -22.98 16.60 12.61
CA GLN A 49 -23.88 17.02 11.54
C GLN A 49 -23.44 18.32 10.85
N ASP A 50 -22.97 19.30 11.64
CA ASP A 50 -22.52 20.58 11.10
C ASP A 50 -21.18 20.47 10.37
N SER A 51 -20.25 19.62 10.85
CA SER A 51 -19.00 19.39 10.15
C SER A 51 -19.21 18.68 8.81
N VAL A 52 -20.13 17.72 8.73
CA VAL A 52 -20.51 17.09 7.45
C VAL A 52 -21.08 18.12 6.47
N ILE A 53 -21.98 18.99 6.94
CA ILE A 53 -22.52 20.09 6.13
C ILE A 53 -21.38 21.00 5.63
N ALA A 54 -20.42 21.34 6.48
CA ALA A 54 -19.28 22.16 6.12
C ALA A 54 -18.36 21.47 5.11
N LYS A 55 -18.05 20.19 5.33
CA LYS A 55 -17.21 19.39 4.40
C LYS A 55 -17.83 19.29 3.00
N VAL A 56 -19.13 19.03 2.90
CA VAL A 56 -19.84 19.01 1.61
C VAL A 56 -19.94 20.44 1.05
N GLY A 57 -20.17 21.44 1.90
CA GLY A 57 -20.27 22.85 1.53
C GLY A 57 -19.02 23.40 0.86
N ALA A 58 -17.84 22.89 1.21
CA ALA A 58 -16.55 23.28 0.61
C ALA A 58 -16.52 23.01 -0.92
N ILE A 59 -17.19 21.96 -1.37
CA ILE A 59 -17.32 21.57 -2.78
C ILE A 59 -18.69 21.89 -3.37
N GLY A 60 -19.64 22.33 -2.54
CA GLY A 60 -21.05 22.47 -2.87
C GLY A 60 -21.42 23.78 -3.56
N HIS A 61 -22.45 23.69 -4.40
CA HIS A 61 -23.13 24.87 -4.99
C HIS A 61 -24.22 25.36 -4.03
N THR A 62 -24.35 26.68 -3.84
CA THR A 62 -25.26 27.30 -2.84
C THR A 62 -26.68 26.74 -2.88
N ALA A 63 -27.30 26.64 -4.05
CA ALA A 63 -28.67 26.16 -4.18
C ALA A 63 -28.81 24.65 -3.79
N GLY A 64 -27.93 23.80 -4.27
CA GLY A 64 -27.93 22.37 -3.90
C GLY A 64 -27.63 22.14 -2.42
N MET A 65 -26.74 22.95 -1.84
CA MET A 65 -26.45 22.94 -0.40
C MET A 65 -27.61 23.33 0.46
N THR A 66 -28.47 24.28 0.01
CA THR A 66 -29.69 24.63 0.74
C THR A 66 -30.62 23.42 0.89
N GLY A 67 -30.85 22.67 -0.18
CA GLY A 67 -31.63 21.43 -0.15
C GLY A 67 -31.01 20.37 0.75
N LEU A 68 -29.70 20.08 0.60
CA LEU A 68 -28.98 19.11 1.40
C LEU A 68 -28.97 19.45 2.89
N THR A 69 -28.68 20.71 3.26
CA THR A 69 -28.66 21.19 4.64
C THR A 69 -30.04 21.05 5.28
N THR A 70 -31.11 21.36 4.54
CA THR A 70 -32.48 21.20 5.00
C THR A 70 -32.79 19.72 5.29
N LEU A 71 -32.45 18.82 4.39
CA LEU A 71 -32.62 17.35 4.60
C LEU A 71 -31.84 16.84 5.80
N ILE A 72 -30.59 17.24 5.94
CA ILE A 72 -29.74 16.83 7.05
C ILE A 72 -30.33 17.33 8.38
N ARG A 73 -30.65 18.61 8.48
CA ARG A 73 -31.10 19.26 9.75
C ARG A 73 -32.49 18.81 10.19
N HIS A 74 -33.40 18.51 9.27
CA HIS A 74 -34.79 18.11 9.58
C HIS A 74 -34.97 16.59 9.58
N SER A 75 -33.87 15.83 9.55
CA SER A 75 -33.88 14.38 9.69
C SER A 75 -33.11 13.96 10.96
N ASN A 76 -33.17 12.72 11.31
CA ASN A 76 -32.37 12.13 12.39
C ASN A 76 -30.96 11.72 11.92
N TYR A 77 -30.38 12.43 10.92
CA TYR A 77 -29.03 12.13 10.40
C TYR A 77 -27.94 12.26 11.47
N GLY A 78 -28.04 13.31 12.32
CA GLY A 78 -27.08 13.54 13.40
C GLY A 78 -27.03 12.48 14.48
N GLU A 79 -28.08 11.65 14.63
CA GLU A 79 -28.10 10.54 15.60
C GLU A 79 -27.21 9.38 15.16
N ARG A 80 -26.94 9.24 13.86
CA ARG A 80 -26.13 8.17 13.28
C ARG A 80 -25.40 8.61 12.03
N ILE A 81 -24.34 9.36 12.21
CA ILE A 81 -23.40 9.73 11.15
C ILE A 81 -22.60 8.48 10.79
N ARG A 82 -22.47 8.17 9.50
CA ARG A 82 -21.75 7.02 9.00
C ARG A 82 -20.44 7.46 8.41
N THR A 83 -19.34 7.01 9.01
CA THR A 83 -17.99 7.24 8.50
C THR A 83 -17.81 6.66 7.12
N GLY A 84 -16.91 7.24 6.31
CA GLY A 84 -16.57 6.73 5.00
C GLY A 84 -16.16 7.81 4.00
N ARG A 85 -15.78 7.35 2.82
CA ARG A 85 -15.49 8.20 1.66
C ARG A 85 -16.71 8.18 0.73
N TYR A 86 -17.30 9.35 0.50
CA TYR A 86 -18.50 9.49 -0.30
C TYR A 86 -18.18 10.26 -1.59
N ALA A 87 -18.52 9.64 -2.74
CA ALA A 87 -18.49 10.35 -4.01
C ALA A 87 -19.71 11.25 -4.12
N ILE A 88 -19.52 12.45 -4.66
CA ILE A 88 -20.56 13.39 -5.06
C ILE A 88 -20.33 13.68 -6.54
N GLU A 89 -21.23 13.14 -7.36
CA GLU A 89 -21.14 13.28 -8.80
C GLU A 89 -21.61 14.70 -9.23
N PRO A 90 -21.15 15.22 -10.39
CA PRO A 90 -21.45 16.58 -10.82
C PRO A 90 -22.94 16.92 -10.88
N ASN A 91 -23.77 15.96 -11.25
CA ASN A 91 -25.21 16.14 -11.46
C ASN A 91 -26.07 15.52 -10.35
N GLU A 92 -25.48 15.12 -9.22
CA GLU A 92 -26.25 14.55 -8.12
C GLU A 92 -26.97 15.62 -7.33
N GLY A 93 -28.31 15.48 -7.28
CA GLY A 93 -29.17 16.35 -6.49
C GLY A 93 -29.06 16.10 -4.99
N ALA A 94 -29.45 17.10 -4.20
CA ALA A 94 -29.38 17.10 -2.74
C ALA A 94 -30.00 15.84 -2.10
N PHE A 95 -31.11 15.34 -2.62
CA PHE A 95 -31.78 14.14 -2.10
C PHE A 95 -30.93 12.85 -2.30
N VAL A 96 -30.26 12.72 -3.44
CA VAL A 96 -29.42 11.55 -3.72
C VAL A 96 -28.20 11.57 -2.81
N VAL A 97 -27.52 12.70 -2.70
CA VAL A 97 -26.36 12.88 -1.81
C VAL A 97 -26.75 12.57 -0.36
N PHE A 98 -27.87 13.16 0.14
CA PHE A 98 -28.39 12.90 1.47
C PHE A 98 -28.63 11.40 1.70
N ARG A 99 -29.24 10.72 0.75
CA ARG A 99 -29.53 9.28 0.84
C ARG A 99 -28.23 8.46 0.91
N HIS A 100 -27.21 8.81 0.13
CA HIS A 100 -25.91 8.15 0.19
C HIS A 100 -25.26 8.32 1.58
N LEU A 101 -25.24 9.52 2.10
CA LEU A 101 -24.72 9.82 3.43
C LEU A 101 -25.49 9.06 4.53
N LYS A 102 -26.82 9.16 4.50
CA LYS A 102 -27.70 8.53 5.52
C LYS A 102 -27.62 7.00 5.51
N GLN A 103 -27.51 6.38 4.33
CA GLN A 103 -27.44 4.93 4.18
C GLN A 103 -26.00 4.39 4.31
N GLY A 104 -24.99 5.25 4.34
CA GLY A 104 -23.60 4.83 4.37
C GLY A 104 -23.14 4.20 3.04
N ARG A 105 -23.68 4.68 1.91
CA ARG A 105 -23.27 4.23 0.56
C ARG A 105 -21.94 4.86 0.18
N GLN A 106 -20.89 4.44 0.86
CA GLN A 106 -19.55 4.92 0.62
C GLN A 106 -18.95 4.35 -0.66
N THR A 107 -17.98 5.07 -1.22
CA THR A 107 -17.24 4.69 -2.43
C THR A 107 -15.87 4.13 -2.04
N SER A 108 -15.51 2.99 -2.58
CA SER A 108 -14.18 2.40 -2.38
C SER A 108 -13.08 3.22 -3.05
N MET A 109 -11.85 2.91 -2.70
CA MET A 109 -10.65 3.54 -3.26
C MET A 109 -9.56 2.50 -3.52
N MET A 110 -8.69 2.79 -4.48
CA MET A 110 -7.51 1.98 -4.74
C MET A 110 -6.40 2.31 -3.73
N LEU A 111 -6.11 1.37 -2.85
CA LEU A 111 -4.97 1.42 -1.94
C LEU A 111 -3.80 0.65 -2.53
N THR A 112 -2.70 1.32 -2.80
CA THR A 112 -1.46 0.67 -3.26
C THR A 112 -0.57 0.37 -2.06
N ILE A 113 -0.20 -0.90 -1.91
CA ILE A 113 0.83 -1.36 -0.98
C ILE A 113 2.20 -1.17 -1.64
N PRO A 114 3.07 -0.33 -1.09
CA PRO A 114 4.37 -0.03 -1.69
C PRO A 114 5.46 -1.01 -1.26
N GLU A 115 6.53 -1.08 -2.04
CA GLU A 115 7.76 -1.80 -1.71
C GLU A 115 8.62 -0.99 -0.74
N VAL A 116 8.38 -1.10 0.56
CA VAL A 116 9.08 -0.34 1.60
C VAL A 116 9.96 -1.22 2.47
N ARG A 117 11.03 -0.63 3.02
CA ARG A 117 12.05 -1.31 3.84
C ARG A 117 11.64 -1.49 5.30
N THR A 118 10.70 -0.71 5.81
CA THR A 118 10.29 -0.78 7.22
C THR A 118 8.78 -0.76 7.37
N MET A 119 8.28 -1.40 8.43
CA MET A 119 6.85 -1.38 8.76
C MET A 119 6.38 0.00 9.19
N ASP A 120 7.24 0.83 9.80
CA ASP A 120 6.92 2.24 10.09
C ASP A 120 6.60 3.02 8.81
N ARG A 121 7.40 2.78 7.74
CA ARG A 121 7.16 3.44 6.47
C ARG A 121 5.87 2.96 5.81
N LEU A 122 5.54 1.66 5.94
CA LEU A 122 4.25 1.14 5.50
C LEU A 122 3.11 1.80 6.28
N ALA A 123 3.19 1.78 7.62
CA ALA A 123 2.19 2.39 8.50
C ALA A 123 1.96 3.87 8.18
N GLY A 124 3.04 4.62 7.94
CA GLY A 124 2.94 6.02 7.51
C GLY A 124 2.26 6.22 6.14
N VAL A 125 2.47 5.31 5.18
CA VAL A 125 1.76 5.35 3.88
C VAL A 125 0.28 5.03 4.06
N LEU A 126 -0.04 3.98 4.83
CA LEU A 126 -1.40 3.55 5.09
C LEU A 126 -2.20 4.61 5.87
N GLY A 127 -1.61 5.19 6.94
CA GLY A 127 -2.26 6.22 7.75
C GLY A 127 -2.55 7.52 6.98
N ARG A 128 -1.75 7.86 5.97
CA ARG A 128 -2.05 8.99 5.06
C ARG A 128 -3.18 8.70 4.06
N LYS A 129 -3.50 7.46 3.82
CA LYS A 129 -4.48 7.03 2.79
C LYS A 129 -5.80 6.58 3.40
N LEU A 130 -5.81 6.15 4.64
CA LEU A 130 -6.96 5.57 5.34
C LEU A 130 -7.35 6.44 6.53
N MET A 131 -8.51 6.17 7.10
CA MET A 131 -8.95 6.75 8.37
C MET A 131 -8.11 6.24 9.57
N LEU A 132 -7.36 5.16 9.37
CA LEU A 132 -6.51 4.57 10.41
C LEU A 132 -5.32 5.46 10.75
N ASP A 133 -5.03 5.57 12.04
CA ASP A 133 -3.83 6.23 12.53
C ASP A 133 -2.56 5.41 12.28
N SER A 134 -1.50 6.07 11.83
CA SER A 134 -0.23 5.43 11.51
C SER A 134 0.46 4.78 12.72
N ALA A 135 0.33 5.37 13.92
CA ALA A 135 0.91 4.80 15.13
C ALA A 135 0.20 3.51 15.53
N THR A 136 -1.12 3.46 15.42
CA THR A 136 -1.94 2.26 15.63
C THR A 136 -1.53 1.13 14.69
N ILE A 137 -1.33 1.44 13.39
CA ILE A 137 -0.87 0.46 12.41
C ILE A 137 0.53 -0.04 12.76
N ALA A 138 1.47 0.86 13.04
CA ALA A 138 2.85 0.51 13.38
C ALA A 138 2.89 -0.39 14.63
N THR A 139 2.16 -0.02 15.69
CA THR A 139 2.07 -0.82 16.91
C THR A 139 1.63 -2.25 16.63
N ALA A 140 0.60 -2.45 15.83
CA ALA A 140 0.11 -3.79 15.49
C ALA A 140 1.10 -4.60 14.64
N LEU A 141 1.86 -3.96 13.74
CA LEU A 141 2.86 -4.63 12.91
C LEU A 141 4.16 -5.00 13.68
N TYR A 142 4.38 -4.41 14.85
CA TYR A 142 5.47 -4.77 15.77
C TYR A 142 4.99 -5.55 16.99
N ASP A 143 3.70 -5.80 17.13
CA ASP A 143 3.14 -6.62 18.21
C ASP A 143 3.22 -8.10 17.85
N GLN A 144 3.89 -8.88 18.71
CA GLN A 144 4.11 -10.31 18.47
C GLN A 144 2.80 -11.12 18.41
N GLU A 145 1.84 -10.80 19.29
CA GLU A 145 0.55 -11.49 19.31
C GLU A 145 -0.29 -11.19 18.07
N ALA A 146 -0.31 -9.93 17.64
CA ALA A 146 -1.02 -9.51 16.43
C ALA A 146 -0.45 -10.21 15.19
N CYS A 147 0.89 -10.28 15.08
CA CYS A 147 1.55 -10.99 13.98
C CYS A 147 1.24 -12.50 14.01
N GLN A 148 1.30 -13.13 15.19
CA GLN A 148 1.03 -14.57 15.34
C GLN A 148 -0.40 -14.96 14.94
N LYS A 149 -1.39 -14.11 15.19
CA LYS A 149 -2.78 -14.32 14.74
C LYS A 149 -2.91 -14.41 13.21
N LEU A 150 -1.94 -13.83 12.49
CA LEU A 150 -1.86 -13.87 11.04
C LEU A 150 -0.93 -14.96 10.51
N GLY A 151 -0.29 -15.74 11.39
CA GLY A 151 0.69 -16.77 11.03
C GLY A 151 2.10 -16.26 10.78
N TYR A 152 2.43 -15.07 11.29
CA TYR A 152 3.74 -14.41 11.14
C TYR A 152 4.33 -14.06 12.52
N ASP A 153 5.55 -13.57 12.52
CA ASP A 153 6.19 -12.87 13.63
C ASP A 153 6.60 -11.45 13.18
N THR A 154 7.20 -10.69 14.09
CA THR A 154 7.63 -9.32 13.79
C THR A 154 8.76 -9.21 12.76
N CYS A 155 9.49 -10.31 12.50
CA CYS A 155 10.52 -10.38 11.48
C CYS A 155 9.93 -10.73 10.09
N THR A 156 8.90 -11.57 10.07
CA THR A 156 8.33 -12.14 8.84
C THR A 156 7.08 -11.42 8.36
N ILE A 157 6.46 -10.54 9.16
CA ILE A 157 5.20 -9.84 8.82
C ILE A 157 5.28 -9.04 7.50
N ALA A 158 6.47 -8.62 7.08
CA ALA A 158 6.65 -7.95 5.80
C ALA A 158 6.26 -8.83 4.61
N ALA A 159 6.39 -10.17 4.72
CA ALA A 159 6.01 -11.11 3.67
C ALA A 159 4.48 -11.21 3.47
N LEU A 160 3.67 -10.82 4.46
CA LEU A 160 2.21 -10.75 4.33
C LEU A 160 1.78 -9.82 3.20
N PHE A 161 2.53 -8.74 2.97
CA PHE A 161 2.14 -7.67 2.06
C PHE A 161 2.64 -7.93 0.65
N VAL A 162 1.73 -8.17 -0.29
CA VAL A 162 2.04 -8.26 -1.71
C VAL A 162 1.90 -6.87 -2.32
N PRO A 163 2.95 -6.29 -2.94
CA PRO A 163 2.87 -4.98 -3.59
C PRO A 163 1.88 -4.99 -4.76
N ASN A 164 0.72 -4.41 -4.55
CA ASN A 164 -0.33 -4.27 -5.56
C ASN A 164 -1.29 -3.15 -5.14
N SER A 165 -2.27 -2.85 -5.99
CA SER A 165 -3.37 -1.95 -5.69
C SER A 165 -4.64 -2.74 -5.38
N TYR A 166 -5.26 -2.43 -4.26
CA TYR A 166 -6.41 -3.13 -3.72
C TYR A 166 -7.59 -2.19 -3.57
N ASP A 167 -8.75 -2.63 -4.02
CA ASP A 167 -10.00 -1.89 -3.82
C ASP A 167 -10.50 -2.11 -2.39
N ILE A 168 -10.54 -1.02 -1.60
CA ILE A 168 -10.93 -1.03 -0.19
C ILE A 168 -11.74 0.21 0.18
N TYR A 169 -12.41 0.18 1.31
CA TYR A 169 -13.05 1.35 1.90
C TYR A 169 -12.07 2.15 2.76
N TRP A 170 -12.18 3.48 2.69
CA TRP A 170 -11.30 4.40 3.42
C TRP A 170 -11.34 4.20 4.94
N ASN A 171 -12.51 3.87 5.49
CA ASN A 171 -12.76 3.62 6.92
C ASN A 171 -12.61 2.15 7.33
N ILE A 172 -11.87 1.35 6.55
CA ILE A 172 -11.61 -0.05 6.90
C ILE A 172 -10.94 -0.14 8.27
N SER A 173 -11.39 -1.03 9.14
CA SER A 173 -10.70 -1.28 10.41
C SER A 173 -9.38 -2.02 10.18
N LEU A 174 -8.42 -1.88 11.12
CA LEU A 174 -7.10 -2.50 11.01
C LEU A 174 -7.19 -4.02 10.86
N ASP A 175 -8.00 -4.69 11.68
CA ASP A 175 -8.19 -6.14 11.59
C ASP A 175 -8.70 -6.58 10.21
N LYS A 176 -9.69 -5.84 9.67
CA LYS A 176 -10.22 -6.13 8.33
C LYS A 176 -9.19 -5.88 7.23
N LEU A 177 -8.36 -4.85 7.39
CA LEU A 177 -7.26 -4.56 6.46
C LEU A 177 -6.24 -5.72 6.48
N LEU A 178 -5.77 -6.12 7.64
CA LEU A 178 -4.79 -7.21 7.78
C LEU A 178 -5.35 -8.55 7.27
N LEU A 179 -6.59 -8.90 7.60
CA LEU A 179 -7.28 -10.06 7.06
C LEU A 179 -7.49 -9.97 5.52
N ARG A 180 -7.66 -8.75 4.99
CA ARG A 180 -7.71 -8.56 3.53
C ARG A 180 -6.34 -8.81 2.92
N MET A 181 -5.26 -8.33 3.52
CA MET A 181 -3.90 -8.59 3.03
C MET A 181 -3.58 -10.08 3.09
N GLN A 182 -3.96 -10.77 4.14
CA GLN A 182 -3.78 -12.23 4.25
C GLN A 182 -4.49 -12.98 3.12
N ARG A 183 -5.75 -12.66 2.84
CA ARG A 183 -6.48 -13.27 1.71
C ARG A 183 -5.85 -13.00 0.35
N GLU A 184 -5.30 -11.79 0.15
CA GLU A 184 -4.61 -11.47 -1.10
C GLU A 184 -3.24 -12.15 -1.20
N HIS A 185 -2.53 -12.30 -0.07
CA HIS A 185 -1.32 -13.10 0.03
C HIS A 185 -1.60 -14.56 -0.32
N ASP A 186 -2.59 -15.20 0.29
CA ASP A 186 -2.94 -16.59 0.04
C ASP A 186 -3.33 -16.81 -1.43
N ARG A 187 -4.09 -15.86 -2.00
CA ARG A 187 -4.45 -15.89 -3.43
C ARG A 187 -3.23 -15.77 -4.34
N PHE A 188 -2.27 -14.89 -3.97
CA PHE A 188 -1.05 -14.67 -4.74
C PHE A 188 -0.15 -15.91 -4.76
N TRP A 189 -0.06 -16.63 -3.65
CA TRP A 189 0.78 -17.83 -3.53
C TRP A 189 0.12 -19.08 -4.10
N LYS A 190 -1.19 -19.19 -4.01
CA LYS A 190 -1.94 -20.39 -4.40
C LYS A 190 -1.60 -20.87 -5.82
N GLY A 191 -1.25 -22.15 -5.94
CA GLY A 191 -1.00 -22.83 -7.22
C GLY A 191 0.46 -22.86 -7.61
N ASP A 192 0.84 -22.30 -8.76
CA ASP A 192 2.17 -22.43 -9.35
C ASP A 192 3.30 -21.90 -8.45
N ARG A 193 3.09 -20.76 -7.78
CA ARG A 193 4.13 -20.18 -6.90
C ARG A 193 4.41 -21.05 -5.68
N GLU A 194 3.38 -21.55 -5.03
CA GLU A 194 3.50 -22.43 -3.88
C GLU A 194 4.19 -23.76 -4.26
N GLN A 195 3.83 -24.34 -5.40
CA GLN A 195 4.46 -25.56 -5.91
C GLN A 195 5.94 -25.34 -6.23
N LYS A 196 6.31 -24.23 -6.86
CA LYS A 196 7.70 -23.88 -7.15
C LYS A 196 8.51 -23.66 -5.87
N ALA A 197 7.96 -22.96 -4.89
CA ALA A 197 8.62 -22.78 -3.60
C ALA A 197 8.87 -24.13 -2.91
N ALA A 198 7.87 -25.01 -2.88
CA ALA A 198 8.00 -26.36 -2.33
C ALA A 198 9.06 -27.21 -3.06
N GLN A 199 9.15 -27.11 -4.40
CA GLN A 199 10.20 -27.82 -5.19
C GLN A 199 11.61 -27.31 -4.85
N MET A 200 11.73 -26.06 -4.41
CA MET A 200 12.98 -25.45 -3.96
C MET A 200 13.26 -25.72 -2.47
N GLN A 201 12.34 -26.41 -1.77
CA GLN A 201 12.37 -26.62 -0.31
C GLN A 201 12.36 -25.30 0.47
N LEU A 202 11.71 -24.27 -0.06
CA LEU A 202 11.54 -22.95 0.57
C LEU A 202 10.07 -22.71 0.90
N THR A 203 9.84 -22.08 2.03
CA THR A 203 8.53 -21.52 2.39
C THR A 203 8.28 -20.20 1.62
N PRO A 204 7.02 -19.76 1.48
CA PRO A 204 6.70 -18.44 0.94
C PRO A 204 7.47 -17.29 1.62
N ASN A 205 7.66 -17.36 2.95
CA ASN A 205 8.40 -16.35 3.71
C ASN A 205 9.89 -16.33 3.35
N GLU A 206 10.50 -17.50 3.16
CA GLU A 206 11.90 -17.61 2.75
C GLU A 206 12.11 -17.11 1.31
N VAL A 207 11.17 -17.40 0.41
CA VAL A 207 11.19 -16.83 -0.95
C VAL A 207 11.07 -15.29 -0.89
N CYS A 208 10.16 -14.74 -0.08
CA CYS A 208 10.05 -13.29 0.12
C CYS A 208 11.34 -12.71 0.72
N THR A 209 11.97 -13.43 1.65
CA THR A 209 13.23 -13.00 2.28
C THR A 209 14.34 -12.91 1.24
N LEU A 210 14.55 -13.96 0.45
CA LEU A 210 15.56 -13.95 -0.61
C LEU A 210 15.25 -12.90 -1.69
N ALA A 211 13.98 -12.80 -2.12
CA ALA A 211 13.54 -11.80 -3.09
C ALA A 211 13.81 -10.36 -2.61
N SER A 212 13.60 -10.09 -1.31
CA SER A 212 13.85 -8.76 -0.73
C SER A 212 15.33 -8.38 -0.77
N ILE A 213 16.25 -9.34 -0.65
CA ILE A 213 17.70 -9.14 -0.78
C ILE A 213 18.01 -8.84 -2.25
N ILE A 214 17.52 -9.63 -3.18
CA ILE A 214 17.76 -9.47 -4.62
C ILE A 214 17.23 -8.13 -5.13
N ASP A 215 16.08 -7.68 -4.64
CA ASP A 215 15.51 -6.38 -4.97
C ASP A 215 16.40 -5.19 -4.56
N GLU A 216 17.20 -5.36 -3.52
CA GLU A 216 18.16 -4.36 -3.05
C GLU A 216 19.54 -4.47 -3.73
N GLU A 217 19.86 -5.61 -4.36
CA GLU A 217 21.10 -5.79 -5.14
C GLU A 217 20.99 -5.16 -6.51
N THR A 218 19.87 -5.30 -7.20
CA THR A 218 19.72 -4.79 -8.56
C THR A 218 18.30 -4.28 -8.84
N ALA A 219 18.24 -3.15 -9.54
CA ALA A 219 16.99 -2.65 -10.14
C ALA A 219 16.70 -3.33 -11.49
N ASN A 220 17.67 -4.06 -12.07
CA ASN A 220 17.51 -4.74 -13.35
C ASN A 220 16.75 -6.06 -13.20
N ASN A 221 15.45 -6.04 -13.52
CA ASN A 221 14.60 -7.23 -13.41
C ASN A 221 15.06 -8.40 -14.27
N ALA A 222 15.77 -8.16 -15.38
CA ALA A 222 16.26 -9.24 -16.25
C ALA A 222 17.44 -9.99 -15.62
N GLU A 223 18.17 -9.38 -14.67
CA GLU A 223 19.30 -10.00 -13.99
C GLU A 223 18.90 -10.73 -12.69
N LYS A 224 17.78 -10.36 -12.08
CA LYS A 224 17.33 -10.95 -10.82
C LYS A 224 17.30 -12.49 -10.81
N PRO A 225 16.84 -13.20 -11.88
CA PRO A 225 16.88 -14.66 -11.89
C PRO A 225 18.29 -15.27 -11.84
N MET A 226 19.30 -14.59 -12.39
CA MET A 226 20.70 -15.00 -12.29
C MET A 226 21.25 -14.80 -10.88
N ILE A 227 20.96 -13.67 -10.25
CA ILE A 227 21.34 -13.40 -8.86
C ILE A 227 20.65 -14.38 -7.92
N ALA A 228 19.36 -14.69 -8.17
CA ALA A 228 18.62 -15.70 -7.41
C ALA A 228 19.32 -17.07 -7.46
N GLY A 229 19.73 -17.51 -8.65
CA GLY A 229 20.49 -18.76 -8.81
C GLY A 229 21.80 -18.77 -8.01
N MET A 230 22.54 -17.64 -8.03
CA MET A 230 23.78 -17.52 -7.27
C MET A 230 23.56 -17.61 -5.76
N TYR A 231 22.54 -16.94 -5.22
CA TYR A 231 22.23 -17.03 -3.79
C TYR A 231 21.69 -18.42 -3.40
N LEU A 232 20.88 -19.06 -4.25
CA LEU A 232 20.41 -20.43 -4.01
C LEU A 232 21.57 -21.41 -3.98
N ASN A 233 22.57 -21.26 -4.86
CA ASN A 233 23.78 -22.07 -4.80
C ASN A 233 24.52 -21.89 -3.47
N ARG A 234 24.65 -20.67 -2.95
CA ARG A 234 25.25 -20.42 -1.64
C ARG A 234 24.45 -20.99 -0.47
N LEU A 235 23.11 -21.04 -0.59
CA LEU A 235 22.25 -21.69 0.42
C LEU A 235 22.40 -23.22 0.43
N HIS A 236 22.66 -23.84 -0.73
CA HIS A 236 22.92 -25.29 -0.84
C HIS A 236 24.33 -25.66 -0.38
N GLU A 237 25.30 -24.80 -0.64
CA GLU A 237 26.63 -24.88 -0.07
C GLU A 237 26.63 -24.22 1.30
N PRO A 238 27.30 -24.71 2.34
CA PRO A 238 27.38 -24.03 3.65
C PRO A 238 28.20 -22.74 3.54
N MET A 239 27.65 -21.75 2.84
CA MET A 239 28.30 -20.49 2.49
C MET A 239 27.44 -19.30 2.87
N PRO A 240 27.98 -18.32 3.63
CA PRO A 240 27.26 -17.10 3.97
C PRO A 240 26.83 -16.32 2.71
N LEU A 241 25.63 -15.71 2.74
CA LEU A 241 25.13 -14.96 1.57
C LEU A 241 25.94 -13.70 1.28
N GLN A 242 26.52 -13.05 2.31
CA GLN A 242 27.35 -11.86 2.20
C GLN A 242 26.70 -10.74 1.36
N ALA A 243 25.44 -10.46 1.67
CA ALA A 243 24.65 -9.49 0.99
C ALA A 243 24.70 -8.13 1.72
N ASP A 244 25.33 -7.12 1.12
CA ASP A 244 25.47 -5.75 1.66
C ASP A 244 24.14 -5.14 2.12
N PRO A 245 23.00 -5.32 1.41
CA PRO A 245 21.70 -4.81 1.85
C PRO A 245 21.28 -5.26 3.24
N THR A 246 21.66 -6.46 3.65
CA THR A 246 21.32 -7.01 4.98
C THR A 246 22.06 -6.27 6.10
N ILE A 247 23.26 -5.79 5.84
CA ILE A 247 24.03 -4.93 6.77
C ILE A 247 23.35 -3.56 6.93
N LYS A 248 22.94 -2.94 5.80
CA LYS A 248 22.18 -1.68 5.85
C LYS A 248 20.90 -1.81 6.67
N PHE A 249 20.20 -2.91 6.50
CA PHE A 249 18.99 -3.22 7.26
C PHE A 249 19.28 -3.45 8.74
N ALA A 250 20.30 -4.25 9.08
CA ALA A 250 20.72 -4.52 10.45
C ALA A 250 21.08 -3.24 11.21
N LEU A 251 21.73 -2.29 10.52
CA LEU A 251 22.11 -0.98 11.08
C LEU A 251 21.01 0.07 10.99
N LYS A 252 19.91 -0.20 10.28
CA LYS A 252 18.86 0.78 9.92
C LYS A 252 19.43 2.03 9.21
N GLN A 253 20.51 1.85 8.45
CA GLN A 253 21.23 2.90 7.72
C GLN A 253 21.13 2.67 6.22
N PHE A 254 19.97 2.99 5.66
CA PHE A 254 19.64 2.70 4.25
C PHE A 254 20.34 3.62 3.24
N GLU A 255 20.87 4.75 3.69
CA GLU A 255 21.55 5.75 2.84
C GLU A 255 23.06 5.44 2.60
N LEU A 256 23.59 4.40 3.25
CA LEU A 256 24.97 4.00 3.06
C LEU A 256 25.22 3.60 1.60
N LYS A 257 26.11 4.31 0.92
CA LYS A 257 26.54 3.99 -0.44
C LYS A 257 27.56 2.86 -0.48
N ARG A 258 28.37 2.72 0.56
CA ARG A 258 29.42 1.70 0.68
C ARG A 258 29.44 1.08 2.07
N ILE A 259 29.62 -0.23 2.12
CA ILE A 259 29.81 -0.97 3.37
C ILE A 259 31.32 -1.13 3.60
N TYR A 260 31.81 -0.58 4.73
CA TYR A 260 33.20 -0.73 5.16
C TYR A 260 33.34 -1.94 6.07
N ASN A 261 34.54 -2.56 6.09
CA ASN A 261 34.81 -3.79 6.83
C ASN A 261 34.36 -3.74 8.30
N LYS A 262 34.56 -2.60 8.99
CA LYS A 262 34.12 -2.43 10.39
C LYS A 262 32.60 -2.56 10.59
N LEU A 263 31.80 -2.36 9.55
CA LEU A 263 30.33 -2.50 9.61
C LEU A 263 29.88 -3.95 9.43
N LEU A 264 30.76 -4.81 8.90
CA LEU A 264 30.49 -6.24 8.72
C LEU A 264 30.49 -6.99 10.07
N ASP A 265 30.98 -6.35 11.15
CA ASP A 265 31.03 -6.96 12.48
C ASP A 265 29.74 -6.72 13.30
N VAL A 266 28.71 -6.05 12.72
CA VAL A 266 27.46 -5.81 13.41
C VAL A 266 26.86 -7.11 13.96
N ASN A 267 26.58 -7.13 15.26
CA ASN A 267 25.94 -8.27 15.91
C ASN A 267 24.41 -8.22 15.65
N SER A 268 23.99 -8.88 14.61
CA SER A 268 22.56 -8.94 14.21
C SER A 268 22.28 -10.27 13.53
N PRO A 269 21.12 -10.89 13.76
CA PRO A 269 20.71 -12.08 13.02
C PRO A 269 20.52 -11.82 11.51
N TYR A 270 20.37 -10.55 11.11
CA TYR A 270 20.32 -10.14 9.71
C TYR A 270 21.71 -10.00 9.07
N ASN A 271 22.79 -10.15 9.82
CA ASN A 271 24.14 -10.06 9.26
C ASN A 271 24.52 -11.33 8.50
N THR A 272 24.31 -11.35 7.19
CA THR A 272 24.60 -12.49 6.32
C THR A 272 26.08 -12.66 5.98
N TYR A 273 27.00 -11.88 6.56
CA TYR A 273 28.44 -12.11 6.55
C TYR A 273 28.90 -13.03 7.67
N ARG A 274 28.12 -13.05 8.78
CA ARG A 274 28.44 -13.80 10.00
C ARG A 274 27.53 -14.99 10.24
N ASN A 275 26.31 -14.93 9.71
CA ASN A 275 25.32 -15.98 9.84
C ASN A 275 25.11 -16.66 8.49
N GLU A 276 25.14 -18.00 8.48
CA GLU A 276 24.81 -18.81 7.31
C GLU A 276 23.30 -18.87 7.10
N GLY A 277 22.89 -19.14 5.86
CA GLY A 277 21.48 -19.24 5.50
C GLY A 277 20.79 -17.89 5.29
N LEU A 278 19.46 -17.93 5.25
CA LEU A 278 18.63 -16.74 5.13
C LEU A 278 18.54 -15.99 6.47
N PRO A 279 18.44 -14.66 6.45
CA PRO A 279 18.11 -13.90 7.67
C PRO A 279 16.69 -14.23 8.15
N PRO A 280 16.32 -13.83 9.39
CA PRO A 280 15.04 -14.21 10.01
C PRO A 280 13.78 -13.81 9.23
N GLY A 281 13.88 -12.86 8.32
CA GLY A 281 12.77 -12.40 7.49
C GLY A 281 13.18 -11.38 6.44
N PRO A 282 12.23 -10.89 5.64
CA PRO A 282 12.50 -9.93 4.57
C PRO A 282 13.09 -8.61 5.09
N ILE A 283 14.02 -8.03 4.35
CA ILE A 283 14.61 -6.71 4.62
C ILE A 283 13.81 -5.55 3.99
N LYS A 284 12.78 -5.88 3.25
CA LYS A 284 11.76 -4.99 2.69
C LYS A 284 10.54 -5.81 2.26
N ILE A 285 9.42 -5.16 1.97
CA ILE A 285 8.34 -5.81 1.22
C ILE A 285 8.88 -6.11 -0.18
N ALA A 286 9.01 -7.40 -0.49
CA ALA A 286 9.59 -7.88 -1.74
C ALA A 286 8.69 -7.55 -2.94
N SER A 287 9.28 -7.15 -4.06
CA SER A 287 8.55 -6.93 -5.30
C SER A 287 8.02 -8.26 -5.87
N ILE A 288 6.89 -8.20 -6.60
CA ILE A 288 6.39 -9.38 -7.34
C ILE A 288 7.46 -9.88 -8.32
N LYS A 289 8.22 -8.97 -8.94
CA LYS A 289 9.31 -9.31 -9.86
C LYS A 289 10.48 -10.02 -9.15
N GLY A 290 10.79 -9.60 -7.91
CA GLY A 290 11.78 -10.27 -7.06
C GLY A 290 11.34 -11.69 -6.68
N ILE A 291 10.09 -11.84 -6.23
CA ILE A 291 9.51 -13.15 -5.89
C ILE A 291 9.51 -14.08 -7.12
N ASP A 292 9.00 -13.60 -8.26
CA ASP A 292 8.95 -14.39 -9.50
C ASP A 292 10.37 -14.73 -10.01
N ALA A 293 11.36 -13.87 -9.78
CA ALA A 293 12.77 -14.14 -10.13
C ALA A 293 13.38 -15.27 -9.28
N VAL A 294 13.04 -15.34 -7.99
CA VAL A 294 13.45 -16.48 -7.12
C VAL A 294 12.80 -17.75 -7.60
N LEU A 295 11.48 -17.74 -7.82
CA LEU A 295 10.71 -18.93 -8.21
C LEU A 295 11.05 -19.44 -9.63
N ASN A 296 11.64 -18.58 -10.47
CA ASN A 296 12.06 -18.94 -11.84
C ASN A 296 13.55 -18.64 -12.04
N TYR A 297 14.36 -18.94 -11.03
CA TYR A 297 15.79 -18.68 -11.08
C TYR A 297 16.48 -19.41 -12.23
N VAL A 298 17.57 -18.83 -12.74
CA VAL A 298 18.42 -19.48 -13.74
C VAL A 298 19.36 -20.44 -13.05
N ARG A 299 19.37 -21.71 -13.49
CA ARG A 299 20.29 -22.73 -12.97
C ARG A 299 21.68 -22.54 -13.57
N HIS A 300 22.67 -22.44 -12.71
CA HIS A 300 24.10 -22.30 -13.04
C HIS A 300 24.91 -22.63 -11.79
N ASP A 301 26.26 -22.63 -11.91
CA ASP A 301 27.18 -22.98 -10.80
C ASP A 301 27.93 -21.74 -10.25
N TYR A 302 27.42 -20.53 -10.46
CA TYR A 302 28.06 -19.33 -9.93
C TYR A 302 27.82 -19.18 -8.43
N LEU A 303 28.89 -18.80 -7.72
CA LEU A 303 28.88 -18.53 -6.28
C LEU A 303 29.21 -17.06 -5.95
N TYR A 304 29.73 -16.32 -6.91
CA TYR A 304 30.19 -14.93 -6.73
C TYR A 304 29.64 -14.03 -7.81
N MET A 305 29.44 -12.76 -7.44
CA MET A 305 29.17 -11.68 -8.38
C MET A 305 29.90 -10.40 -7.99
N CYS A 306 30.16 -9.53 -8.93
CA CYS A 306 30.60 -8.15 -8.70
C CYS A 306 30.12 -7.27 -9.84
N ALA A 307 29.97 -5.99 -9.60
CA ALA A 307 29.53 -5.03 -10.62
C ALA A 307 30.46 -5.08 -11.85
N LYS A 308 29.87 -4.93 -13.04
CA LYS A 308 30.64 -4.88 -14.30
C LYS A 308 31.41 -3.58 -14.44
N GLU A 309 32.58 -3.70 -15.03
CA GLU A 309 33.48 -2.61 -15.33
C GLU A 309 32.98 -1.60 -16.37
N ASP A 310 31.95 -1.95 -17.14
CA ASP A 310 31.30 -1.08 -18.12
C ASP A 310 30.26 -0.12 -17.50
N PHE A 311 29.97 -0.28 -16.20
CA PHE A 311 28.96 0.49 -15.45
C PHE A 311 27.54 0.39 -16.00
N SER A 312 27.23 -0.74 -16.66
CA SER A 312 25.89 -1.04 -17.17
C SER A 312 24.84 -1.26 -16.07
N GLY A 313 25.24 -1.30 -14.80
CA GLY A 313 24.37 -1.65 -13.67
C GLY A 313 24.09 -3.15 -13.59
N THR A 314 24.87 -3.99 -14.29
CA THR A 314 24.82 -5.44 -14.23
C THR A 314 26.08 -6.02 -13.57
N HIS A 315 26.11 -7.35 -13.39
CA HIS A 315 27.18 -8.04 -12.66
C HIS A 315 27.93 -9.02 -13.56
N ASN A 316 29.21 -9.21 -13.24
CA ASN A 316 30.01 -10.35 -13.66
C ASN A 316 29.84 -11.45 -12.63
N PHE A 317 29.46 -12.65 -13.08
CA PHE A 317 29.33 -13.85 -12.24
C PHE A 317 30.59 -14.68 -12.32
N ALA A 318 30.90 -15.40 -11.23
CA ALA A 318 32.06 -16.30 -11.17
C ALA A 318 31.73 -17.57 -10.36
N ARG A 319 32.35 -18.70 -10.76
CA ARG A 319 32.24 -19.99 -10.06
C ARG A 319 33.20 -20.06 -8.89
N THR A 320 34.41 -19.52 -9.08
CA THR A 320 35.49 -19.59 -8.12
C THR A 320 35.85 -18.22 -7.56
N TYR A 321 36.41 -18.20 -6.35
CA TYR A 321 36.92 -16.97 -5.74
C TYR A 321 38.04 -16.34 -6.56
N GLN A 322 38.88 -17.12 -7.24
CA GLN A 322 39.93 -16.59 -8.11
C GLN A 322 39.38 -15.84 -9.33
N GLU A 323 38.30 -16.36 -9.95
CA GLU A 323 37.59 -15.66 -11.04
C GLU A 323 36.94 -14.38 -10.53
N HIS A 324 36.33 -14.43 -9.35
CA HIS A 324 35.74 -13.25 -8.71
C HIS A 324 36.80 -12.15 -8.47
N LEU A 325 37.97 -12.49 -7.95
CA LEU A 325 39.06 -11.54 -7.75
C LEU A 325 39.51 -10.86 -9.06
N LYS A 326 39.56 -11.61 -10.17
CA LYS A 326 39.86 -11.07 -11.50
C LYS A 326 38.80 -10.07 -11.95
N ASN A 327 37.52 -10.40 -11.75
CA ASN A 327 36.39 -9.53 -12.06
C ASN A 327 36.41 -8.26 -11.20
N ALA A 328 36.64 -8.40 -9.89
CA ALA A 328 36.73 -7.28 -8.95
C ALA A 328 37.94 -6.34 -9.28
N ALA A 329 39.06 -6.93 -9.69
CA ALA A 329 40.22 -6.12 -10.13
C ALA A 329 39.90 -5.29 -11.39
N ARG A 330 39.20 -5.85 -12.38
CA ARG A 330 38.73 -5.10 -13.57
C ARG A 330 37.82 -3.94 -13.19
N TYR A 331 36.83 -4.20 -12.32
CA TYR A 331 35.94 -3.17 -11.84
C TYR A 331 36.68 -2.05 -11.09
N SER A 332 37.59 -2.42 -10.16
CA SER A 332 38.39 -1.44 -9.42
C SER A 332 39.27 -0.59 -10.34
N LYS A 333 39.88 -1.21 -11.38
CA LYS A 333 40.65 -0.48 -12.40
C LYS A 333 39.76 0.53 -13.13
N ALA A 334 38.57 0.13 -13.58
CA ALA A 334 37.62 1.02 -14.27
C ALA A 334 37.12 2.19 -13.39
N LEU A 335 36.94 1.97 -12.08
CA LEU A 335 36.63 3.04 -11.12
C LEU A 335 37.76 4.05 -11.02
N ASN A 336 39.02 3.58 -10.92
CA ASN A 336 40.20 4.44 -10.83
C ASN A 336 40.39 5.28 -12.10
N GLU A 337 40.22 4.69 -13.29
CA GLU A 337 40.31 5.39 -14.58
C GLU A 337 39.26 6.51 -14.70
N ARG A 338 38.12 6.38 -14.04
CA ARG A 338 37.04 7.41 -14.00
C ARG A 338 37.12 8.34 -12.79
N ASN A 339 38.16 8.23 -11.94
CA ASN A 339 38.30 8.99 -10.68
C ASN A 339 37.08 8.88 -9.74
N ILE A 340 36.35 7.76 -9.76
CA ILE A 340 35.24 7.47 -8.87
C ILE A 340 35.79 6.85 -7.58
N LYS A 341 35.70 7.60 -6.47
CA LYS A 341 36.17 7.17 -5.13
C LYS A 341 35.06 6.54 -4.30
#